data_b709b96c195d47e59918d48a6847fa8a
#
_entry.id   b709b96c195d47e59918d48a6847fa8a
#
_cell.length_a   1.000
_cell.length_b   1.000
_cell.length_c   1.000
_cell.angle_alpha   90.00
_cell.angle_beta   90.00
_cell.angle_gamma   90.00
#
_symmetry.space_group_name_H-M   'P 1'
#
loop_
_entity.id
_entity.type
_entity.pdbx_description
1 polymer ?
#
loop_
_entity_poly.entity_id
_entity_poly.type
_entity_poly.pdbx_seq_one_letter_code
_entity_poly.pdbx_strand_id
1 'polypeptide(L)'
;MNSELPSTSRSLPIALIRAREGVMAPIRDMLAETGITEQQWRILRVLSEHGSLDSTTLADRASLLFPSLTRIAATLREKGLVTQTRDDKDRRRQFIEITAKGQRIIDDHSPQAAQIVAGFKDKLGAQDYESLLDLLARLDPGATD
;
A
#
# COMPACT_ATOMS: atom_id res chain seq x y z
N MET A 1 -28.75 -25.00 -14.21
CA MET A 1 -27.88 -24.06 -13.53
C MET A 1 -27.69 -22.84 -14.40
N ASN A 2 -28.08 -21.70 -13.89
CA ASN A 2 -28.04 -20.47 -14.69
C ASN A 2 -26.61 -19.93 -14.71
N SER A 3 -25.99 -19.89 -15.89
CA SER A 3 -24.63 -19.44 -16.07
C SER A 3 -24.55 -17.97 -16.52
N GLU A 4 -25.61 -17.21 -16.28
CA GLU A 4 -25.64 -15.80 -16.65
C GLU A 4 -24.72 -14.96 -15.79
N LEU A 5 -23.98 -14.09 -16.45
CA LEU A 5 -23.17 -13.09 -15.74
C LEU A 5 -24.08 -12.03 -15.11
N PRO A 6 -23.73 -11.53 -13.93
CA PRO A 6 -24.48 -10.43 -13.34
C PRO A 6 -24.36 -9.17 -14.21
N SER A 7 -25.33 -8.27 -14.07
CA SER A 7 -25.25 -6.95 -14.67
C SER A 7 -23.93 -6.27 -14.32
N THR A 8 -23.39 -5.47 -15.24
CA THR A 8 -22.13 -4.75 -14.99
C THR A 8 -22.24 -3.80 -13.77
N SER A 9 -23.44 -3.34 -13.43
CA SER A 9 -23.67 -2.55 -12.22
C SER A 9 -23.51 -3.37 -10.93
N ARG A 10 -23.53 -4.70 -11.03
CA ARG A 10 -23.34 -5.64 -9.91
C ARG A 10 -22.12 -6.54 -10.12
N SER A 11 -21.21 -6.14 -10.99
CA SER A 11 -19.96 -6.87 -11.22
C SER A 11 -18.95 -6.57 -10.14
N LEU A 12 -18.48 -7.59 -9.43
CA LEU A 12 -17.47 -7.41 -8.38
C LEU A 12 -16.14 -6.83 -8.93
N PRO A 13 -15.58 -7.35 -10.05
CA PRO A 13 -14.36 -6.76 -10.60
C PRO A 13 -14.51 -5.27 -10.94
N ILE A 14 -15.62 -4.89 -11.57
CA ILE A 14 -15.86 -3.49 -11.94
C ILE A 14 -16.07 -2.64 -10.70
N ALA A 15 -16.80 -3.13 -9.70
CA ALA A 15 -17.02 -2.43 -8.45
C ALA A 15 -15.71 -2.15 -7.72
N LEU A 16 -14.80 -3.14 -7.70
CA LEU A 16 -13.49 -2.97 -7.07
C LEU A 16 -12.64 -1.92 -7.80
N ILE A 17 -12.68 -1.89 -9.14
CA ILE A 17 -11.94 -0.90 -9.93
C ILE A 17 -12.45 0.51 -9.60
N ARG A 18 -13.77 0.69 -9.58
CA ARG A 18 -14.39 2.00 -9.26
C ARG A 18 -14.11 2.42 -7.83
N ALA A 19 -14.25 1.50 -6.88
CA ALA A 19 -13.98 1.77 -5.47
C ALA A 19 -12.51 2.12 -5.25
N ARG A 20 -11.61 1.41 -5.92
CA ARG A 20 -10.18 1.70 -5.87
C ARG A 20 -9.90 3.15 -6.25
N GLU A 21 -10.48 3.64 -7.34
CA GLU A 21 -10.30 5.03 -7.76
C GLU A 21 -10.79 6.01 -6.69
N GLY A 22 -11.97 5.76 -6.13
CA GLY A 22 -12.54 6.61 -5.07
C GLY A 22 -11.69 6.64 -3.80
N VAL A 23 -11.03 5.51 -3.47
CA VAL A 23 -10.16 5.40 -2.29
C VAL A 23 -8.79 6.01 -2.53
N MET A 24 -8.23 5.82 -3.73
CA MET A 24 -6.86 6.24 -4.05
C MET A 24 -6.76 7.71 -4.42
N ALA A 25 -7.81 8.33 -4.98
CA ALA A 25 -7.76 9.72 -5.42
C ALA A 25 -7.38 10.68 -4.29
N PRO A 26 -7.99 10.63 -3.08
CA PRO A 26 -7.56 11.52 -2.00
C PRO A 26 -6.11 11.30 -1.56
N ILE A 27 -5.62 10.07 -1.63
CA ILE A 27 -4.22 9.75 -1.31
C ILE A 27 -3.30 10.42 -2.35
N ARG A 28 -3.61 10.30 -3.64
CA ARG A 28 -2.83 10.96 -4.70
C ARG A 28 -2.84 12.47 -4.53
N ASP A 29 -3.99 13.06 -4.17
CA ASP A 29 -4.11 14.50 -3.92
C ASP A 29 -3.22 14.94 -2.75
N MET A 30 -3.20 14.16 -1.68
CA MET A 30 -2.34 14.41 -0.53
C MET A 30 -0.86 14.42 -0.93
N LEU A 31 -0.48 13.57 -1.86
CA LEU A 31 0.91 13.40 -2.28
C LEU A 31 1.32 14.30 -3.45
N ALA A 32 0.39 15.07 -4.05
CA ALA A 32 0.59 15.76 -5.31
C ALA A 32 1.81 16.70 -5.32
N GLU A 33 2.13 17.34 -4.20
CA GLU A 33 3.24 18.29 -4.12
C GLU A 33 4.52 17.70 -3.52
N THR A 34 4.48 16.41 -3.14
CA THR A 34 5.62 15.76 -2.46
C THR A 34 6.65 15.17 -3.41
N GLY A 35 6.28 14.94 -4.67
CA GLY A 35 7.09 14.16 -5.61
C GLY A 35 7.05 12.66 -5.33
N ILE A 36 6.20 12.21 -4.42
CA ILE A 36 6.06 10.80 -4.01
C ILE A 36 4.82 10.21 -4.67
N THR A 37 4.96 9.06 -5.32
CA THR A 37 3.81 8.31 -5.85
C THR A 37 3.11 7.54 -4.74
N GLU A 38 1.87 7.09 -5.00
CA GLU A 38 1.15 6.25 -4.03
C GLU A 38 1.90 4.96 -3.74
N GLN A 39 2.50 4.34 -4.74
CA GLN A 39 3.28 3.11 -4.55
C GLN A 39 4.51 3.35 -3.67
N GLN A 40 5.19 4.47 -3.86
CA GLN A 40 6.33 4.88 -3.02
C GLN A 40 5.87 5.14 -1.59
N TRP A 41 4.78 5.85 -1.42
CA TRP A 41 4.16 6.11 -0.11
C TRP A 41 3.84 4.79 0.61
N ARG A 42 3.24 3.83 -0.11
CA ARG A 42 2.85 2.53 0.44
C ARG A 42 4.05 1.75 0.95
N ILE A 43 5.16 1.75 0.21
CA ILE A 43 6.42 1.13 0.64
C ILE A 43 6.94 1.81 1.91
N LEU A 44 6.97 3.13 1.94
CA LEU A 44 7.43 3.88 3.11
C LEU A 44 6.55 3.59 4.33
N ARG A 45 5.23 3.49 4.13
CA ARG A 45 4.29 3.14 5.19
C ARG A 45 4.59 1.78 5.81
N VAL A 46 4.79 0.78 4.96
CA VAL A 46 5.09 -0.58 5.42
C VAL A 46 6.41 -0.62 6.19
N LEU A 47 7.43 0.06 5.69
CA LEU A 47 8.73 0.13 6.37
C LEU A 47 8.65 0.90 7.68
N SER A 48 7.89 1.99 7.72
CA SER A 48 7.69 2.76 8.96
C SER A 48 7.03 1.92 10.05
N GLU A 49 6.12 1.04 9.66
CA GLU A 49 5.39 0.18 10.60
C GLU A 49 6.21 -1.02 11.06
N HIS A 50 6.95 -1.66 10.17
CA HIS A 50 7.59 -2.95 10.44
C HIS A 50 9.11 -2.88 10.64
N GLY A 51 9.72 -1.74 10.35
CA GLY A 51 11.18 -1.61 10.37
C GLY A 51 11.82 -2.23 9.13
N SER A 52 13.06 -2.69 9.26
CA SER A 52 13.80 -3.29 8.16
C SER A 52 13.14 -4.59 7.69
N LEU A 53 12.91 -4.72 6.40
CA LEU A 53 12.31 -5.90 5.80
C LEU A 53 13.13 -6.36 4.60
N ASP A 54 13.17 -7.68 4.39
CA ASP A 54 13.73 -8.21 3.15
C ASP A 54 12.80 -7.86 1.98
N SER A 55 13.38 -7.82 0.78
CA SER A 55 12.66 -7.34 -0.41
C SER A 55 11.40 -8.15 -0.73
N THR A 56 11.46 -9.47 -0.56
CA THR A 56 10.32 -10.36 -0.83
C THR A 56 9.15 -10.06 0.12
N THR A 57 9.45 -9.94 1.42
CA THR A 57 8.44 -9.62 2.43
C THR A 57 7.86 -8.23 2.20
N LEU A 58 8.71 -7.26 1.86
CA LEU A 58 8.27 -5.91 1.58
C LEU A 58 7.32 -5.86 0.38
N ALA A 59 7.67 -6.56 -0.71
CA ALA A 59 6.81 -6.65 -1.89
C ALA A 59 5.43 -7.21 -1.53
N ASP A 60 5.41 -8.29 -0.76
CA ASP A 60 4.18 -8.93 -0.32
C ASP A 60 3.32 -7.97 0.52
N ARG A 61 3.90 -7.37 1.55
CA ARG A 61 3.17 -6.47 2.46
C ARG A 61 2.71 -5.19 1.78
N ALA A 62 3.45 -4.71 0.78
CA ALA A 62 3.07 -3.51 0.01
C ALA A 62 2.15 -3.85 -1.17
N SER A 63 1.81 -5.12 -1.36
CA SER A 63 0.98 -5.61 -2.47
C SER A 63 1.55 -5.19 -3.83
N LEU A 64 2.84 -5.44 -4.01
CA LEU A 64 3.56 -5.18 -5.24
C LEU A 64 4.17 -6.46 -5.77
N LEU A 65 4.22 -6.59 -7.09
CA LEU A 65 5.01 -7.63 -7.73
C LEU A 65 6.50 -7.35 -7.46
N PHE A 66 7.28 -8.41 -7.30
CA PHE A 66 8.70 -8.30 -6.96
C PHE A 66 9.48 -7.40 -7.95
N PRO A 67 9.34 -7.53 -9.28
CA PRO A 67 10.03 -6.63 -10.21
C PRO A 67 9.64 -5.16 -10.03
N SER A 68 8.37 -4.88 -9.73
CA SER A 68 7.91 -3.52 -9.45
C SER A 68 8.55 -2.97 -8.17
N LEU A 69 8.58 -3.79 -7.12
CA LEU A 69 9.24 -3.43 -5.86
C LEU A 69 10.70 -3.04 -6.10
N THR A 70 11.43 -3.88 -6.82
CA THR A 70 12.86 -3.65 -7.10
C THR A 70 13.08 -2.30 -7.78
N ARG A 71 12.27 -2.00 -8.79
CA ARG A 71 12.37 -0.74 -9.55
C ARG A 71 12.03 0.47 -8.67
N ILE A 72 10.95 0.37 -7.91
CA ILE A 72 10.48 1.48 -7.07
C ILE A 72 11.44 1.71 -5.89
N ALA A 73 11.96 0.64 -5.30
CA ALA A 73 12.94 0.72 -4.22
C ALA A 73 14.23 1.41 -4.68
N ALA A 74 14.67 1.13 -5.91
CA ALA A 74 15.83 1.81 -6.49
C ALA A 74 15.62 3.32 -6.59
N THR A 75 14.44 3.74 -7.04
CA THR A 75 14.06 5.16 -7.11
C THR A 75 14.02 5.79 -5.70
N LEU A 76 13.45 5.10 -4.73
CA LEU A 76 13.42 5.58 -3.34
C LEU A 76 14.82 5.73 -2.76
N ARG A 77 15.71 4.80 -3.06
CA ARG A 77 17.11 4.87 -2.65
C ARG A 77 17.82 6.08 -3.25
N GLU A 78 17.60 6.35 -4.54
CA GLU A 78 18.16 7.53 -5.21
C GLU A 78 17.67 8.84 -4.56
N LYS A 79 16.42 8.86 -4.11
CA LYS A 79 15.86 10.02 -3.40
C LYS A 79 16.33 10.11 -1.94
N GLY A 80 17.07 9.13 -1.45
CA GLY A 80 17.54 9.10 -0.06
C GLY A 80 16.46 8.77 0.96
N LEU A 81 15.38 8.12 0.53
CA LEU A 81 14.24 7.81 1.40
C LEU A 81 14.32 6.43 2.02
N VAL A 82 15.10 5.53 1.41
CA VAL A 82 15.38 4.20 1.94
C VAL A 82 16.86 3.88 1.75
N THR A 83 17.36 2.94 2.56
CA THR A 83 18.65 2.30 2.37
C THR A 83 18.42 0.84 2.05
N GLN A 84 19.39 0.24 1.37
CA GLN A 84 19.33 -1.16 0.98
C GLN A 84 20.66 -1.81 1.33
N THR A 85 20.60 -2.91 2.09
CA THR A 85 21.78 -3.65 2.50
C THR A 85 21.61 -5.12 2.10
N ARG A 86 22.74 -5.77 1.82
CA ARG A 86 22.78 -7.21 1.56
C ARG A 86 22.95 -7.95 2.87
N ASP A 87 22.29 -9.11 2.98
CA ASP A 87 22.50 -10.02 4.09
C ASP A 87 23.92 -10.60 4.02
N ASP A 88 24.67 -10.52 5.12
CA ASP A 88 26.01 -11.07 5.21
C ASP A 88 26.04 -12.59 5.04
N LYS A 89 24.99 -13.27 5.45
CA LYS A 89 24.89 -14.73 5.42
C LYS A 89 24.34 -15.27 4.09
N ASP A 90 23.44 -14.52 3.46
CA ASP A 90 22.87 -14.89 2.16
C ASP A 90 22.81 -13.64 1.28
N ARG A 91 23.77 -13.50 0.39
CA ARG A 91 23.93 -12.33 -0.48
C ARG A 91 22.79 -12.14 -1.48
N ARG A 92 21.93 -13.15 -1.64
CA ARG A 92 20.73 -13.04 -2.47
C ARG A 92 19.61 -12.28 -1.77
N ARG A 93 19.65 -12.21 -0.43
CA ARG A 93 18.67 -11.46 0.36
C ARG A 93 19.13 -10.02 0.53
N GLN A 94 18.21 -9.11 0.27
CA GLN A 94 18.44 -7.68 0.46
C GLN A 94 17.41 -7.16 1.44
N PHE A 95 17.86 -6.34 2.38
CA PHE A 95 17.01 -5.69 3.37
C PHE A 95 16.87 -4.22 3.01
N ILE A 96 15.66 -3.71 3.15
CA ILE A 96 15.32 -2.32 2.88
C ILE A 96 14.83 -1.69 4.18
N GLU A 97 15.33 -0.49 4.45
CA GLU A 97 15.02 0.23 5.67
C GLU A 97 14.70 1.69 5.32
N ILE A 98 13.73 2.28 6.02
CA ILE A 98 13.39 3.69 5.83
C ILE A 98 14.46 4.58 6.47
N THR A 99 14.81 5.68 5.80
CA THR A 99 15.72 6.68 6.36
C THR A 99 14.97 7.70 7.21
N ALA A 100 15.71 8.53 7.95
CA ALA A 100 15.10 9.65 8.67
C ALA A 100 14.34 10.59 7.73
N LYS A 101 14.85 10.80 6.52
CA LYS A 101 14.18 11.63 5.49
C LYS A 101 12.86 10.99 5.06
N GLY A 102 12.86 9.67 4.83
CA GLY A 102 11.64 8.93 4.49
C GLY A 102 10.62 8.95 5.63
N GLN A 103 11.09 8.78 6.85
CA GLN A 103 10.22 8.81 8.03
C GLN A 103 9.56 10.18 8.21
N ARG A 104 10.27 11.26 7.91
CA ARG A 104 9.68 12.61 7.97
C ARG A 104 8.51 12.76 6.99
N ILE A 105 8.60 12.19 5.80
CA ILE A 105 7.48 12.21 4.85
C ILE A 105 6.26 11.51 5.44
N ILE A 106 6.45 10.36 6.05
CA ILE A 106 5.37 9.63 6.73
C ILE A 106 4.78 10.48 7.87
N ASP A 107 5.64 11.01 8.72
CA ASP A 107 5.20 11.79 9.90
C ASP A 107 4.45 13.06 9.48
N ASP A 108 4.94 13.76 8.48
CA ASP A 108 4.33 15.02 8.01
C ASP A 108 2.96 14.81 7.37
N HIS A 109 2.72 13.64 6.77
CA HIS A 109 1.46 13.38 6.06
C HIS A 109 0.51 12.44 6.82
N SER A 110 0.96 11.84 7.92
CA SER A 110 0.13 10.94 8.73
C SER A 110 -1.17 11.59 9.23
N PRO A 111 -1.17 12.85 9.71
CA PRO A 111 -2.43 13.47 10.12
C PRO A 111 -3.44 13.58 8.98
N GLN A 112 -3.01 13.99 7.79
CA GLN A 112 -3.89 14.08 6.62
C GLN A 112 -4.35 12.69 6.17
N ALA A 113 -3.45 11.71 6.16
CA ALA A 113 -3.82 10.33 5.82
C ALA A 113 -4.86 9.78 6.79
N ALA A 114 -4.72 10.07 8.09
CA ALA A 114 -5.71 9.66 9.10
C ALA A 114 -7.07 10.30 8.86
N GLN A 115 -7.11 11.57 8.43
CA GLN A 115 -8.36 12.25 8.08
C GLN A 115 -9.03 11.61 6.86
N ILE A 116 -8.24 11.19 5.86
CA ILE A 116 -8.76 10.50 4.67
C ILE A 116 -9.44 9.18 5.10
N VAL A 117 -8.78 8.40 5.95
CA VAL A 117 -9.34 7.14 6.48
C VAL A 117 -10.60 7.41 7.30
N ALA A 118 -10.58 8.44 8.15
CA ALA A 118 -11.75 8.84 8.93
C ALA A 118 -12.94 9.18 8.01
N GLY A 119 -12.69 9.80 6.86
CA GLY A 119 -13.73 10.08 5.86
C GLY A 119 -14.35 8.81 5.30
N PHE A 120 -13.56 7.77 5.04
CA PHE A 120 -14.10 6.47 4.61
C PHE A 120 -14.97 5.83 5.70
N LYS A 121 -14.51 5.90 6.95
CA LYS A 121 -15.28 5.38 8.10
C LYS A 121 -16.59 6.13 8.28
N ASP A 122 -16.59 7.44 8.13
CA ASP A 122 -17.80 8.26 8.24
C ASP A 122 -18.79 7.89 7.13
N LYS A 123 -18.31 7.67 5.94
CA LYS A 123 -19.15 7.33 4.79
C LYS A 123 -19.83 5.98 4.93
N LEU A 124 -19.12 4.99 5.48
CA LEU A 124 -19.62 3.62 5.63
C LEU A 124 -20.22 3.34 7.00
N GLY A 125 -19.81 4.08 8.02
CA GLY A 125 -20.00 3.69 9.41
C GLY A 125 -18.87 2.78 9.88
N ALA A 126 -18.53 2.87 11.16
CA ALA A 126 -17.37 2.18 11.72
C ALA A 126 -17.46 0.65 11.55
N GLN A 127 -18.65 0.09 11.77
CA GLN A 127 -18.83 -1.37 11.68
C GLN A 127 -18.73 -1.85 10.24
N ASP A 128 -19.38 -1.18 9.28
CA ASP A 128 -19.34 -1.54 7.87
C ASP A 128 -17.93 -1.37 7.30
N TYR A 129 -17.20 -0.37 7.76
CA TYR A 129 -15.80 -0.20 7.36
C TYR A 129 -14.95 -1.42 7.76
N GLU A 130 -15.07 -1.87 9.01
CA GLU A 130 -14.32 -3.06 9.46
C GLU A 130 -14.80 -4.32 8.72
N SER A 131 -16.11 -4.46 8.52
CA SER A 131 -16.66 -5.59 7.76
C SER A 131 -16.16 -5.62 6.32
N LEU A 132 -16.03 -4.45 5.68
CA LEU A 132 -15.48 -4.37 4.32
C LEU A 132 -14.04 -4.87 4.27
N LEU A 133 -13.21 -4.46 5.23
CA LEU A 133 -11.81 -4.95 5.29
C LEU A 133 -11.76 -6.46 5.47
N ASP A 134 -12.59 -7.01 6.34
CA ASP A 134 -12.68 -8.46 6.57
C ASP A 134 -13.13 -9.20 5.31
N LEU A 135 -14.12 -8.67 4.60
CA LEU A 135 -14.62 -9.28 3.37
C LEU A 135 -13.58 -9.23 2.25
N LEU A 136 -12.88 -8.11 2.11
CA LEU A 136 -11.81 -7.98 1.12
C LEU A 136 -10.66 -8.95 1.42
N ALA A 137 -10.32 -9.13 2.69
CA ALA A 137 -9.29 -10.09 3.09
C ALA A 137 -9.63 -11.52 2.66
N ARG A 138 -10.92 -11.90 2.67
CA ARG A 138 -11.36 -13.22 2.23
C ARG A 138 -11.17 -13.46 0.75
N LEU A 139 -11.07 -12.40 -0.05
CA LEU A 139 -10.82 -12.49 -1.49
C LEU A 139 -9.33 -12.45 -1.83
N ASP A 140 -8.48 -12.05 -0.88
CA ASP A 140 -7.04 -11.94 -1.10
C ASP A 140 -6.39 -13.32 -0.95
N PRO A 141 -5.83 -13.88 -2.05
CA PRO A 141 -5.21 -15.22 -1.98
C PRO A 141 -3.93 -15.25 -1.16
N GLY A 142 -3.30 -14.09 -0.93
CA GLY A 142 -2.08 -13.97 -0.14
C GLY A 142 -2.31 -13.48 1.29
N ALA A 143 -3.58 -13.27 1.70
CA ALA A 143 -3.86 -12.78 3.05
C ALA A 143 -3.51 -13.84 4.08
N THR A 144 -2.50 -13.56 4.88
CA THR A 144 -2.16 -14.30 6.09
C THR A 144 -2.41 -13.39 7.28
N ASP A 145 -2.95 -13.95 8.33
CA ASP A 145 -3.28 -13.22 9.56
C ASP A 145 -2.09 -12.50 10.18
#